data_8090f882a2c851e6a9981d1a8c7cb004
#
_entry.id   8090f882a2c851e6a9981d1a8c7cb004
#
_cell.length_a   1.000
_cell.length_b   1.000
_cell.length_c   1.000
_cell.angle_alpha   90.00
_cell.angle_beta   90.00
_cell.angle_gamma   90.00
#
_symmetry.space_group_name_H-M   'P 1'
#
loop_
_entity.id
_entity.type
_entity.pdbx_description
1 polymer ?
#
loop_
_entity_poly.entity_id
_entity_poly.type
_entity_poly.pdbx_seq_one_letter_code
_entity_poly.pdbx_strand_id
1 'polypeptide(L)'
;MVFVVAGFLLPRMIDNQVGQTSLGIWDFTWSLVSYFGLAGLGVGSSVNRYVAKLRAAGDKEGLDEAISSVFCVQVVMATIIGIMTVATVVYLPHFFKEHPGTELADARWVLGLLGACLAVQQGFDAYRGVMTGCHRWDLHNAINSISYGFTVVFMMILLSLGYGLRSMATVYLGVGIATEIYRYLAVRRICPELEIGIGKATWKQASNMLSFGLKTIVVGLPGLIISQGTCLLVARNLGPAMLAVFSRPIGLIRNAQTFIHKYALVLTPTAGSLQGAGLVSEIRALMMRTTRYSVAMTMPIVLFISILGGPLLQLWMGPRYDAPWIMAILVIGGFLPLTQLSVLTILVGMDAHGTIGVLNFALSVVAMGIGAGVFHYTGWSLVGASLLIAVVSTVYGITILLFTCFRFDITLGDYLRESFLGPMAAGVPLAIALGAVHYTLSPRPLIALMAGCAASGLILAPIYWKYFLPKDLKSGIRRLPGVSGLIRALEII
;
A
#
# COMPACT_ATOMS: atom_id res chain seq x y z
N MET A 1 11.20 -7.30 4.65
CA MET A 1 10.97 -8.56 5.40
C MET A 1 10.22 -8.32 6.70
N VAL A 2 10.70 -7.51 7.64
CA VAL A 2 10.07 -7.28 8.96
C VAL A 2 8.58 -6.91 8.85
N PHE A 3 8.20 -5.99 7.96
CA PHE A 3 6.80 -5.57 7.76
C PHE A 3 5.88 -6.71 7.33
N VAL A 4 6.35 -7.62 6.48
CA VAL A 4 5.55 -8.76 6.01
C VAL A 4 5.34 -9.75 7.15
N VAL A 5 6.41 -10.12 7.85
CA VAL A 5 6.34 -11.05 9.00
C VAL A 5 5.41 -10.51 10.09
N ALA A 6 5.55 -9.24 10.44
CA ALA A 6 4.69 -8.59 11.43
C ALA A 6 3.21 -8.57 10.98
N GLY A 7 2.96 -8.28 9.70
CA GLY A 7 1.61 -8.29 9.12
C GLY A 7 0.91 -9.66 9.19
N PHE A 8 1.67 -10.75 9.29
CA PHE A 8 1.13 -12.09 9.51
C PHE A 8 1.02 -12.46 11.00
N LEU A 9 2.01 -12.10 11.81
CA LEU A 9 2.06 -12.53 13.22
C LEU A 9 1.12 -11.71 14.12
N LEU A 10 1.17 -10.38 14.03
CA LEU A 10 0.40 -9.51 14.94
C LEU A 10 -1.12 -9.75 14.88
N PRO A 11 -1.78 -9.81 13.71
CA PRO A 11 -3.21 -10.03 13.67
C PRO A 11 -3.64 -11.34 14.33
N ARG A 12 -2.89 -12.42 14.10
CA ARG A 12 -3.15 -13.71 14.72
C ARG A 12 -2.96 -13.67 16.25
N MET A 13 -1.93 -12.97 16.72
CA MET A 13 -1.71 -12.82 18.16
C MET A 13 -2.80 -12.00 18.83
N ILE A 14 -3.23 -10.90 18.20
CA ILE A 14 -4.34 -10.08 18.73
C ILE A 14 -5.61 -10.92 18.81
N ASP A 15 -5.96 -11.65 17.75
CA ASP A 15 -7.15 -12.51 17.73
C ASP A 15 -7.11 -13.57 18.83
N ASN A 16 -5.97 -14.24 19.01
CA ASN A 16 -5.81 -15.31 20.00
C ASN A 16 -5.76 -14.80 21.44
N GLN A 17 -5.18 -13.63 21.69
CA GLN A 17 -4.95 -13.12 23.05
C GLN A 17 -6.06 -12.18 23.54
N VAL A 18 -6.60 -11.36 22.64
CA VAL A 18 -7.55 -10.29 23.01
C VAL A 18 -8.92 -10.51 22.35
N GLY A 19 -8.98 -11.29 21.25
CA GLY A 19 -10.21 -11.66 20.57
C GLY A 19 -10.47 -10.92 19.27
N GLN A 20 -11.41 -11.46 18.49
CA GLN A 20 -11.75 -11.01 17.15
C GLN A 20 -12.29 -9.58 17.11
N THR A 21 -13.15 -9.19 18.07
CA THR A 21 -13.70 -7.83 18.14
C THR A 21 -12.59 -6.81 18.39
N SER A 22 -11.64 -7.12 19.26
CA SER A 22 -10.48 -6.28 19.54
C SER A 22 -9.59 -6.10 18.29
N LEU A 23 -9.38 -7.17 17.53
CA LEU A 23 -8.68 -7.09 16.24
C LEU A 23 -9.42 -6.18 15.26
N GLY A 24 -10.75 -6.26 15.21
CA GLY A 24 -11.58 -5.36 14.39
C GLY A 24 -11.53 -3.90 14.84
N ILE A 25 -11.46 -3.63 16.15
CA ILE A 25 -11.24 -2.28 16.69
C ILE A 25 -9.88 -1.73 16.27
N TRP A 26 -8.84 -2.56 16.33
CA TRP A 26 -7.51 -2.20 15.85
C TRP A 26 -7.53 -1.82 14.35
N ASP A 27 -8.15 -2.64 13.51
CA ASP A 27 -8.29 -2.38 12.07
C ASP A 27 -9.13 -1.12 11.79
N PHE A 28 -10.20 -0.91 12.53
CA PHE A 28 -11.05 0.28 12.43
C PHE A 28 -10.29 1.56 12.76
N THR A 29 -9.56 1.56 13.86
CA THR A 29 -8.78 2.73 14.27
C THR A 29 -7.67 3.05 13.26
N TRP A 30 -7.02 2.05 12.70
CA TRP A 30 -6.07 2.23 11.59
C TRP A 30 -6.73 2.78 10.33
N SER A 31 -7.95 2.36 10.02
CA SER A 31 -8.70 2.90 8.88
C SER A 31 -8.99 4.40 9.06
N LEU A 32 -9.38 4.83 10.25
CA LEU A 32 -9.58 6.26 10.57
C LEU A 32 -8.27 7.06 10.50
N VAL A 33 -7.22 6.57 11.17
CA VAL A 33 -5.91 7.24 11.21
C VAL A 33 -5.31 7.38 9.80
N SER A 34 -5.60 6.45 8.90
CA SER A 34 -5.18 6.54 7.50
C SER A 34 -5.76 7.77 6.79
N TYR A 35 -6.98 8.19 7.11
CA TYR A 35 -7.55 9.44 6.60
C TYR A 35 -6.88 10.68 7.18
N PHE A 36 -6.51 10.65 8.47
CA PHE A 36 -5.79 11.77 9.09
C PHE A 36 -4.42 12.00 8.44
N GLY A 37 -3.79 10.92 7.95
CA GLY A 37 -2.54 10.99 7.19
C GLY A 37 -2.62 11.85 5.91
N LEU A 38 -3.82 12.04 5.35
CA LEU A 38 -4.03 12.94 4.21
C LEU A 38 -3.73 14.41 4.54
N ALA A 39 -3.88 14.81 5.80
CA ALA A 39 -3.52 16.15 6.24
C ALA A 39 -2.04 16.46 6.04
N GLY A 40 -1.18 15.44 5.92
CA GLY A 40 0.24 15.60 5.61
C GLY A 40 0.56 16.22 4.25
N LEU A 41 -0.45 16.33 3.36
CA LEU A 41 -0.41 17.05 2.08
C LEU A 41 0.79 16.72 1.18
N GLY A 42 1.43 15.56 1.34
CA GLY A 42 2.56 15.11 0.49
C GLY A 42 3.80 16.02 0.53
N VAL A 43 3.90 16.93 1.50
CA VAL A 43 4.96 17.95 1.61
C VAL A 43 6.33 17.31 1.77
N GLY A 44 6.42 16.13 2.41
CA GLY A 44 7.69 15.43 2.62
C GLY A 44 8.46 15.12 1.32
N SER A 45 7.77 14.86 0.22
CA SER A 45 8.40 14.62 -1.09
C SER A 45 9.03 15.89 -1.68
N SER A 46 8.44 17.06 -1.40
CA SER A 46 8.96 18.36 -1.83
C SER A 46 10.27 18.68 -1.09
N VAL A 47 10.34 18.43 0.22
CA VAL A 47 11.51 18.70 1.06
C VAL A 47 12.77 18.03 0.51
N ASN A 48 12.68 16.74 0.17
CA ASN A 48 13.80 15.98 -0.38
C ASN A 48 14.43 16.69 -1.61
N ARG A 49 13.57 17.12 -2.55
CA ARG A 49 14.02 17.83 -3.77
C ARG A 49 14.67 19.19 -3.46
N TYR A 50 14.06 19.99 -2.59
CA TYR A 50 14.56 21.32 -2.25
C TYR A 50 15.89 21.24 -1.49
N VAL A 51 16.01 20.33 -0.51
CA VAL A 51 17.25 20.10 0.22
C VAL A 51 18.38 19.71 -0.71
N ALA A 52 18.17 18.74 -1.60
CA ALA A 52 19.19 18.31 -2.55
C ALA A 52 19.63 19.47 -3.47
N LYS A 53 18.67 20.28 -3.99
CA LYS A 53 18.94 21.41 -4.86
C LYS A 53 19.71 22.52 -4.17
N LEU A 54 19.23 22.99 -3.02
CA LEU A 54 19.79 24.16 -2.32
C LEU A 54 21.16 23.84 -1.69
N ARG A 55 21.33 22.62 -1.18
CA ARG A 55 22.65 22.17 -0.71
C ARG A 55 23.68 22.10 -1.84
N ALA A 56 23.31 21.57 -2.99
CA ALA A 56 24.19 21.53 -4.16
C ALA A 56 24.58 22.94 -4.66
N ALA A 57 23.70 23.92 -4.49
CA ALA A 57 23.93 25.31 -4.82
C ALA A 57 24.74 26.09 -3.74
N GLY A 58 24.95 25.50 -2.55
CA GLY A 58 25.57 26.19 -1.41
C GLY A 58 24.68 27.28 -0.80
N ASP A 59 23.39 27.32 -1.11
CA ASP A 59 22.43 28.32 -0.66
C ASP A 59 21.87 27.96 0.72
N LYS A 60 22.60 28.38 1.78
CA LYS A 60 22.21 28.12 3.17
C LYS A 60 20.94 28.88 3.57
N GLU A 61 20.82 30.15 3.15
CA GLU A 61 19.66 30.99 3.51
C GLU A 61 18.38 30.43 2.88
N GLY A 62 18.42 30.07 1.61
CA GLY A 62 17.32 29.43 0.92
C GLY A 62 16.96 28.08 1.52
N LEU A 63 17.94 27.29 2.00
CA LEU A 63 17.71 26.03 2.69
C LEU A 63 16.97 26.23 4.02
N ASP A 64 17.45 27.16 4.86
CA ASP A 64 16.83 27.48 6.14
C ASP A 64 15.42 28.02 5.95
N GLU A 65 15.19 28.92 4.97
CA GLU A 65 13.87 29.44 4.61
C GLU A 65 12.91 28.32 4.17
N ALA A 66 13.35 27.48 3.25
CA ALA A 66 12.53 26.40 2.72
C ALA A 66 12.12 25.39 3.81
N ILE A 67 13.07 24.93 4.62
CA ILE A 67 12.79 23.93 5.65
C ILE A 67 12.00 24.55 6.80
N SER A 68 12.27 25.78 7.20
CA SER A 68 11.46 26.49 8.20
C SER A 68 10.01 26.66 7.77
N SER A 69 9.80 27.01 6.50
CA SER A 69 8.45 27.16 5.93
C SER A 69 7.67 25.83 5.95
N VAL A 70 8.33 24.73 5.57
CA VAL A 70 7.74 23.37 5.63
C VAL A 70 7.45 22.98 7.07
N PHE A 71 8.39 23.20 7.97
CA PHE A 71 8.21 22.86 9.38
C PHE A 71 6.99 23.57 9.98
N CYS A 72 6.80 24.87 9.69
CA CYS A 72 5.61 25.60 10.13
C CYS A 72 4.31 24.98 9.57
N VAL A 73 4.28 24.63 8.29
CA VAL A 73 3.13 23.94 7.68
C VAL A 73 2.87 22.60 8.36
N GLN A 74 3.91 21.84 8.64
CA GLN A 74 3.76 20.51 9.28
C GLN A 74 3.29 20.61 10.71
N VAL A 75 3.73 21.62 11.48
CA VAL A 75 3.20 21.88 12.82
C VAL A 75 1.70 22.23 12.78
N VAL A 76 1.26 23.04 11.82
CA VAL A 76 -0.16 23.34 11.61
C VAL A 76 -0.92 22.04 11.26
N MET A 77 -0.39 21.23 10.36
CA MET A 77 -1.03 19.94 9.97
C MET A 77 -1.05 18.95 11.15
N ALA A 78 0.02 18.87 11.94
CA ALA A 78 0.05 18.07 13.17
C ALA A 78 -1.03 18.50 14.16
N THR A 79 -1.21 19.83 14.33
CA THR A 79 -2.27 20.37 15.17
C THR A 79 -3.66 20.01 14.63
N ILE A 80 -3.90 20.12 13.33
CA ILE A 80 -5.15 19.70 12.68
C ILE A 80 -5.41 18.20 12.93
N ILE A 81 -4.39 17.34 12.75
CA ILE A 81 -4.50 15.91 13.05
C ILE A 81 -4.86 15.68 14.52
N GLY A 82 -4.24 16.40 15.44
CA GLY A 82 -4.58 16.35 16.86
C GLY A 82 -6.02 16.71 17.15
N ILE A 83 -6.50 17.81 16.58
CA ILE A 83 -7.90 18.27 16.69
C ILE A 83 -8.85 17.23 16.11
N MET A 84 -8.57 16.72 14.90
CA MET A 84 -9.38 15.68 14.27
C MET A 84 -9.42 14.40 15.10
N THR A 85 -8.30 14.02 15.70
CA THR A 85 -8.21 12.86 16.60
C THR A 85 -9.11 13.05 17.81
N VAL A 86 -9.00 14.17 18.51
CA VAL A 86 -9.85 14.48 19.69
C VAL A 86 -11.32 14.54 19.31
N ALA A 87 -11.66 15.24 18.23
CA ALA A 87 -13.03 15.34 17.75
C ALA A 87 -13.61 13.94 17.43
N THR A 88 -12.83 13.09 16.75
CA THR A 88 -13.27 11.73 16.39
C THR A 88 -13.41 10.84 17.64
N VAL A 89 -12.50 10.93 18.61
CA VAL A 89 -12.59 10.21 19.90
C VAL A 89 -13.85 10.61 20.67
N VAL A 90 -14.21 11.88 20.68
CA VAL A 90 -15.44 12.38 21.32
C VAL A 90 -16.69 11.89 20.57
N TYR A 91 -16.66 11.93 19.24
CA TYR A 91 -17.80 11.55 18.40
C TYR A 91 -17.97 10.02 18.24
N LEU A 92 -16.95 9.23 18.59
CA LEU A 92 -16.91 7.78 18.36
C LEU A 92 -18.13 6.99 18.88
N PRO A 93 -18.73 7.32 20.05
CA PRO A 93 -19.94 6.63 20.51
C PRO A 93 -21.12 6.69 19.55
N HIS A 94 -21.24 7.79 18.79
CA HIS A 94 -22.31 7.97 17.82
C HIS A 94 -22.07 7.26 16.48
N PHE A 95 -20.86 6.78 16.29
CA PHE A 95 -20.49 6.07 15.05
C PHE A 95 -21.02 4.64 15.02
N PHE A 96 -20.93 3.90 16.13
CA PHE A 96 -21.41 2.51 16.21
C PHE A 96 -22.91 2.49 16.48
N LYS A 97 -23.66 1.65 15.73
CA LYS A 97 -25.11 1.46 15.91
C LYS A 97 -25.43 0.72 17.22
N GLU A 98 -24.58 -0.21 17.60
CA GLU A 98 -24.65 -0.92 18.87
C GLU A 98 -23.52 -0.43 19.76
N HIS A 99 -23.81 -0.15 21.03
CA HIS A 99 -22.82 0.40 21.96
C HIS A 99 -21.93 -0.75 22.49
N PRO A 100 -20.72 -0.89 22.04
CA PRO A 100 -19.83 -2.00 22.43
C PRO A 100 -19.21 -1.79 23.82
N GLY A 101 -19.97 -1.49 24.86
CA GLY A 101 -19.54 -1.51 26.25
C GLY A 101 -18.07 -1.10 26.54
N THR A 102 -17.29 -2.01 27.12
CA THR A 102 -15.85 -1.80 27.42
C THR A 102 -15.00 -1.63 26.16
N GLU A 103 -15.41 -2.19 25.03
CA GLU A 103 -14.73 -2.12 23.74
C GLU A 103 -14.69 -0.69 23.16
N LEU A 104 -15.71 0.12 23.48
CA LEU A 104 -15.72 1.54 23.10
C LEU A 104 -14.63 2.34 23.81
N ALA A 105 -14.37 2.03 25.08
CA ALA A 105 -13.28 2.65 25.84
C ALA A 105 -11.92 2.30 25.22
N ASP A 106 -11.71 1.04 24.83
CA ASP A 106 -10.49 0.61 24.17
C ASP A 106 -10.34 1.27 22.81
N ALA A 107 -11.39 1.34 22.00
CA ALA A 107 -11.38 2.04 20.71
C ALA A 107 -10.99 3.52 20.85
N ARG A 108 -11.52 4.22 21.88
CA ARG A 108 -11.16 5.63 22.17
C ARG A 108 -9.69 5.79 22.53
N TRP A 109 -9.18 4.92 23.42
CA TRP A 109 -7.77 4.95 23.82
C TRP A 109 -6.84 4.66 22.64
N VAL A 110 -7.13 3.61 21.89
CA VAL A 110 -6.32 3.21 20.72
C VAL A 110 -6.32 4.32 19.67
N LEU A 111 -7.49 4.86 19.32
CA LEU A 111 -7.61 5.96 18.35
C LEU A 111 -6.85 7.21 18.82
N GLY A 112 -6.99 7.57 20.09
CA GLY A 112 -6.30 8.71 20.67
C GLY A 112 -4.78 8.58 20.60
N LEU A 113 -4.24 7.42 20.97
CA LEU A 113 -2.80 7.17 20.96
C LEU A 113 -2.22 7.05 19.55
N LEU A 114 -2.94 6.36 18.62
CA LEU A 114 -2.50 6.26 17.23
C LEU A 114 -2.56 7.61 16.52
N GLY A 115 -3.63 8.39 16.74
CA GLY A 115 -3.76 9.74 16.19
C GLY A 115 -2.70 10.71 16.76
N ALA A 116 -2.41 10.63 18.06
CA ALA A 116 -1.35 11.40 18.68
C ALA A 116 0.03 11.03 18.08
N CYS A 117 0.29 9.73 17.87
CA CYS A 117 1.52 9.27 17.21
C CYS A 117 1.64 9.85 15.79
N LEU A 118 0.54 9.82 15.02
CA LEU A 118 0.53 10.40 13.68
C LEU A 118 0.76 11.92 13.70
N ALA A 119 0.16 12.65 14.64
CA ALA A 119 0.40 14.07 14.81
C ALA A 119 1.88 14.38 15.11
N VAL A 120 2.52 13.61 16.01
CA VAL A 120 3.96 13.73 16.26
C VAL A 120 4.77 13.45 15.00
N GLN A 121 4.51 12.34 14.32
CA GLN A 121 5.22 11.97 13.08
C GLN A 121 5.09 13.05 12.02
N GLN A 122 3.90 13.65 11.90
CA GLN A 122 3.64 14.75 10.96
C GLN A 122 4.43 16.01 11.30
N GLY A 123 4.51 16.37 12.58
CA GLY A 123 5.29 17.53 13.02
C GLY A 123 6.79 17.40 12.75
N PHE A 124 7.30 16.18 12.73
CA PHE A 124 8.72 15.87 12.48
C PHE A 124 9.04 15.45 11.05
N ASP A 125 8.07 15.43 10.12
CA ASP A 125 8.25 14.91 8.75
C ASP A 125 9.28 15.72 7.94
N ALA A 126 9.50 17.02 8.24
CA ALA A 126 10.57 17.84 7.66
C ALA A 126 11.95 17.18 7.82
N TYR A 127 12.23 16.66 9.00
CA TYR A 127 13.52 15.99 9.28
C TYR A 127 13.72 14.72 8.47
N ARG A 128 12.62 13.99 8.15
CA ARG A 128 12.64 12.86 7.20
C ARG A 128 13.07 13.33 5.82
N GLY A 129 12.46 14.40 5.34
CA GLY A 129 12.78 15.01 4.05
C GLY A 129 14.22 15.53 3.97
N VAL A 130 14.73 16.17 5.02
CA VAL A 130 16.14 16.61 5.10
C VAL A 130 17.08 15.41 5.02
N MET A 131 16.86 14.37 5.80
CA MET A 131 17.71 13.16 5.80
C MET A 131 17.81 12.53 4.39
N THR A 132 16.68 12.36 3.70
CA THR A 132 16.64 11.81 2.35
C THR A 132 17.18 12.77 1.31
N GLY A 133 16.99 14.08 1.48
CA GLY A 133 17.58 15.12 0.63
C GLY A 133 19.11 15.25 0.77
N CYS A 134 19.66 14.84 1.93
CA CYS A 134 21.09 14.66 2.15
C CYS A 134 21.63 13.32 1.64
N HIS A 135 20.85 12.59 0.82
CA HIS A 135 21.18 11.28 0.26
C HIS A 135 21.45 10.16 1.30
N ARG A 136 21.01 10.34 2.56
CA ARG A 136 21.17 9.35 3.63
C ARG A 136 19.97 8.42 3.73
N TRP A 137 19.64 7.80 2.59
CA TRP A 137 18.60 6.78 2.50
C TRP A 137 18.91 5.53 3.32
N ASP A 138 20.20 5.19 3.47
CA ASP A 138 20.71 4.14 4.32
C ASP A 138 20.20 4.31 5.77
N LEU A 139 20.45 5.48 6.34
CA LEU A 139 20.06 5.78 7.71
C LEU A 139 18.54 5.93 7.86
N HIS A 140 17.88 6.57 6.90
CA HIS A 140 16.42 6.67 6.88
C HIS A 140 15.75 5.28 6.92
N ASN A 141 16.19 4.36 6.08
CA ASN A 141 15.64 3.00 6.04
C ASN A 141 16.01 2.18 7.27
N ALA A 142 17.23 2.35 7.81
CA ALA A 142 17.65 1.69 9.03
C ALA A 142 16.78 2.14 10.23
N ILE A 143 16.58 3.45 10.43
CA ILE A 143 15.73 4.00 11.49
C ILE A 143 14.31 3.41 11.38
N ASN A 144 13.69 3.46 10.20
CA ASN A 144 12.34 2.96 9.99
C ASN A 144 12.24 1.45 10.27
N SER A 145 13.20 0.65 9.80
CA SER A 145 13.17 -0.81 9.95
C SER A 145 13.42 -1.23 11.41
N ILE A 146 14.36 -0.58 12.07
CA ILE A 146 14.69 -0.87 13.48
C ILE A 146 13.53 -0.44 14.38
N SER A 147 13.00 0.77 14.22
CA SER A 147 11.85 1.26 15.00
C SER A 147 10.64 0.37 14.84
N TYR A 148 10.33 -0.03 13.59
CA TYR A 148 9.22 -0.93 13.34
C TYR A 148 9.46 -2.31 13.97
N GLY A 149 10.68 -2.82 13.89
CA GLY A 149 11.08 -4.07 14.56
C GLY A 149 10.86 -4.00 16.08
N PHE A 150 11.31 -2.94 16.73
CA PHE A 150 11.07 -2.71 18.15
C PHE A 150 9.58 -2.61 18.47
N THR A 151 8.83 -1.83 17.69
CA THR A 151 7.37 -1.71 17.87
C THR A 151 6.71 -3.07 17.88
N VAL A 152 7.00 -3.91 16.88
CA VAL A 152 6.41 -5.25 16.75
C VAL A 152 6.82 -6.15 17.89
N VAL A 153 8.11 -6.20 18.24
CA VAL A 153 8.62 -7.04 19.33
C VAL A 153 7.99 -6.65 20.67
N PHE A 154 7.95 -5.35 21.00
CA PHE A 154 7.33 -4.91 22.24
C PHE A 154 5.82 -5.17 22.27
N MET A 155 5.11 -4.97 21.16
CA MET A 155 3.68 -5.33 21.06
C MET A 155 3.49 -6.84 21.31
N MET A 156 4.31 -7.70 20.69
CA MET A 156 4.23 -9.14 20.89
C MET A 156 4.51 -9.54 22.33
N ILE A 157 5.52 -8.95 22.97
CA ILE A 157 5.83 -9.19 24.38
C ILE A 157 4.65 -8.81 25.27
N LEU A 158 4.08 -7.61 25.10
CA LEU A 158 2.96 -7.16 25.93
C LEU A 158 1.71 -8.01 25.71
N LEU A 159 1.43 -8.40 24.46
CA LEU A 159 0.34 -9.33 24.18
C LEU A 159 0.56 -10.68 24.88
N SER A 160 1.78 -11.24 24.81
CA SER A 160 2.08 -12.53 25.47
C SER A 160 2.00 -12.46 27.00
N LEU A 161 2.17 -11.27 27.58
CA LEU A 161 1.98 -11.00 29.00
C LEU A 161 0.52 -10.75 29.40
N GLY A 162 -0.43 -10.83 28.45
CA GLY A 162 -1.86 -10.66 28.69
C GLY A 162 -2.34 -9.20 28.67
N TYR A 163 -1.51 -8.26 28.23
CA TYR A 163 -1.95 -6.87 28.05
C TYR A 163 -2.77 -6.73 26.76
N GLY A 164 -3.80 -5.86 26.79
CA GLY A 164 -4.72 -5.65 25.68
C GLY A 164 -4.28 -4.59 24.68
N LEU A 165 -5.23 -4.12 23.86
CA LEU A 165 -5.00 -3.15 22.78
C LEU A 165 -4.40 -1.82 23.23
N ARG A 166 -4.74 -1.35 24.44
CA ARG A 166 -4.23 -0.07 24.98
C ARG A 166 -2.70 -0.08 25.10
N SER A 167 -2.14 -1.19 25.58
CA SER A 167 -0.68 -1.33 25.72
C SER A 167 0.01 -1.34 24.34
N MET A 168 -0.56 -1.97 23.34
CA MET A 168 -0.06 -1.94 21.97
C MET A 168 -0.01 -0.51 21.40
N ALA A 169 -1.10 0.23 21.55
CA ALA A 169 -1.18 1.62 21.10
C ALA A 169 -0.18 2.53 21.87
N THR A 170 0.03 2.26 23.17
CA THR A 170 1.06 2.97 23.98
C THR A 170 2.46 2.68 23.47
N VAL A 171 2.79 1.44 23.16
CA VAL A 171 4.07 1.06 22.54
C VAL A 171 4.25 1.78 21.20
N TYR A 172 3.20 1.80 20.36
CA TYR A 172 3.26 2.48 19.07
C TYR A 172 3.59 3.97 19.22
N LEU A 173 2.93 4.65 20.14
CA LEU A 173 3.21 6.06 20.46
C LEU A 173 4.62 6.24 21.02
N GLY A 174 5.00 5.44 22.02
CA GLY A 174 6.29 5.59 22.70
C GLY A 174 7.49 5.37 21.77
N VAL A 175 7.46 4.28 21.00
CA VAL A 175 8.50 4.00 19.98
C VAL A 175 8.45 5.06 18.86
N GLY A 176 7.26 5.51 18.47
CA GLY A 176 7.09 6.58 17.49
C GLY A 176 7.77 7.87 17.93
N ILE A 177 7.52 8.34 19.16
CA ILE A 177 8.17 9.53 19.72
C ILE A 177 9.70 9.36 19.79
N ALA A 178 10.17 8.22 20.31
CA ALA A 178 11.60 7.93 20.40
C ALA A 178 12.27 7.96 19.00
N THR A 179 11.57 7.43 17.99
CA THR A 179 12.04 7.43 16.60
C THR A 179 12.19 8.85 16.06
N GLU A 180 11.22 9.72 16.29
CA GLU A 180 11.28 11.09 15.78
C GLU A 180 12.35 11.92 16.53
N ILE A 181 12.51 11.72 17.84
CA ILE A 181 13.61 12.32 18.61
C ILE A 181 14.97 11.88 18.05
N TYR A 182 15.15 10.57 17.82
CA TYR A 182 16.39 10.06 17.23
C TYR A 182 16.63 10.62 15.83
N ARG A 183 15.60 10.73 15.01
CA ARG A 183 15.68 11.33 13.66
C ARG A 183 16.10 12.80 13.72
N TYR A 184 15.52 13.58 14.62
CA TYR A 184 15.92 14.96 14.87
C TYR A 184 17.42 15.05 15.23
N LEU A 185 17.90 14.25 16.20
CA LEU A 185 19.29 14.23 16.60
C LEU A 185 20.24 13.80 15.46
N ALA A 186 19.82 12.83 14.66
CA ALA A 186 20.58 12.37 13.50
C ALA A 186 20.69 13.47 12.41
N VAL A 187 19.62 14.19 12.14
CA VAL A 187 19.63 15.30 11.16
C VAL A 187 20.51 16.43 11.62
N ARG A 188 20.53 16.77 12.92
CA ARG A 188 21.44 17.77 13.50
C ARG A 188 22.92 17.42 13.29
N ARG A 189 23.27 16.12 13.21
CA ARG A 189 24.64 15.66 12.92
C ARG A 189 24.96 15.63 11.42
N ILE A 190 23.96 15.34 10.56
CA ILE A 190 24.14 15.22 9.11
C ILE A 190 24.18 16.60 8.43
N CYS A 191 23.39 17.53 8.93
CA CYS A 191 23.21 18.86 8.37
C CYS A 191 23.32 19.91 9.51
N PRO A 192 24.52 20.08 10.10
CA PRO A 192 24.71 20.98 11.25
C PRO A 192 24.49 22.45 10.87
N GLU A 193 24.63 22.78 9.59
CA GLU A 193 24.41 24.11 9.03
C GLU A 193 22.93 24.53 9.02
N LEU A 194 21.99 23.59 9.15
CA LEU A 194 20.56 23.85 9.08
C LEU A 194 20.03 24.51 10.35
N GLU A 195 19.44 25.67 10.20
CA GLU A 195 18.79 26.42 11.27
C GLU A 195 17.30 26.58 10.98
N ILE A 196 16.45 25.83 11.73
CA ILE A 196 15.00 25.93 11.61
C ILE A 196 14.49 26.97 12.61
N GLY A 197 13.77 27.97 12.12
CA GLY A 197 13.17 29.01 12.93
C GLY A 197 11.89 29.59 12.31
N ILE A 198 10.89 29.86 13.14
CA ILE A 198 9.61 30.41 12.67
C ILE A 198 9.81 31.74 11.94
N GLY A 199 10.78 32.58 12.38
CA GLY A 199 11.10 33.86 11.72
C GLY A 199 11.73 33.76 10.33
N LYS A 200 12.22 32.56 9.95
CA LYS A 200 12.78 32.31 8.61
C LYS A 200 11.73 31.75 7.64
N ALA A 201 10.54 31.42 8.11
CA ALA A 201 9.47 30.84 7.29
C ALA A 201 8.82 31.90 6.39
N THR A 202 8.57 31.56 5.12
CA THR A 202 7.86 32.44 4.17
C THR A 202 6.66 31.71 3.56
N TRP A 203 5.57 32.46 3.39
CA TRP A 203 4.35 31.92 2.76
C TRP A 203 4.59 31.52 1.30
N LYS A 204 5.47 32.22 0.61
CA LYS A 204 5.82 31.91 -0.79
C LYS A 204 6.41 30.49 -0.93
N GLN A 205 7.37 30.14 -0.09
CA GLN A 205 7.97 28.79 -0.08
C GLN A 205 6.96 27.74 0.37
N ALA A 206 6.21 28.01 1.43
CA ALA A 206 5.15 27.13 1.93
C ALA A 206 4.12 26.80 0.83
N SER A 207 3.61 27.82 0.13
CA SER A 207 2.60 27.67 -0.93
C SER A 207 3.13 26.87 -2.12
N ASN A 208 4.38 27.10 -2.55
CA ASN A 208 5.02 26.36 -3.63
C ASN A 208 5.12 24.87 -3.30
N MET A 209 5.49 24.53 -2.06
CA MET A 209 5.65 23.15 -1.61
C MET A 209 4.30 22.46 -1.41
N LEU A 210 3.29 23.17 -0.88
CA LEU A 210 1.93 22.68 -0.73
C LEU A 210 1.29 22.36 -2.08
N SER A 211 1.45 23.24 -3.08
CA SER A 211 0.87 23.03 -4.41
C SER A 211 1.41 21.75 -5.09
N PHE A 212 2.69 21.46 -4.92
CA PHE A 212 3.29 20.24 -5.41
C PHE A 212 2.76 18.99 -4.64
N GLY A 213 2.67 19.08 -3.32
CA GLY A 213 2.17 18.00 -2.47
C GLY A 213 0.72 17.64 -2.78
N LEU A 214 -0.16 18.64 -2.94
CA LEU A 214 -1.58 18.45 -3.24
C LEU A 214 -1.81 17.67 -4.55
N LYS A 215 -1.05 17.93 -5.59
CA LYS A 215 -1.12 17.18 -6.85
C LYS A 215 -0.82 15.70 -6.67
N THR A 216 0.14 15.38 -5.80
CA THR A 216 0.53 13.99 -5.52
C THR A 216 -0.55 13.23 -4.73
N ILE A 217 -1.25 13.90 -3.82
CA ILE A 217 -2.30 13.29 -3.00
C ILE A 217 -3.48 12.83 -3.86
N VAL A 218 -3.93 13.64 -4.81
CA VAL A 218 -5.11 13.34 -5.64
C VAL A 218 -5.03 11.97 -6.31
N VAL A 219 -3.83 11.53 -6.66
CA VAL A 219 -3.61 10.19 -7.27
C VAL A 219 -3.77 9.05 -6.27
N GLY A 220 -3.44 9.26 -5.00
CA GLY A 220 -3.55 8.26 -3.95
C GLY A 220 -4.94 8.16 -3.29
N LEU A 221 -5.73 9.23 -3.37
CA LEU A 221 -7.05 9.33 -2.75
C LEU A 221 -8.03 8.22 -3.14
N PRO A 222 -8.17 7.84 -4.42
CA PRO A 222 -9.12 6.81 -4.83
C PRO A 222 -8.95 5.50 -4.08
N GLY A 223 -7.72 5.00 -4.01
CA GLY A 223 -7.42 3.74 -3.32
C GLY A 223 -7.73 3.79 -1.82
N LEU A 224 -7.47 4.94 -1.19
CA LEU A 224 -7.77 5.14 0.23
C LEU A 224 -9.28 5.23 0.49
N ILE A 225 -10.03 5.98 -0.32
CA ILE A 225 -11.48 6.10 -0.19
C ILE A 225 -12.14 4.73 -0.35
N ILE A 226 -11.77 3.98 -1.38
CA ILE A 226 -12.37 2.68 -1.66
C ILE A 226 -12.06 1.70 -0.52
N SER A 227 -10.78 1.51 -0.18
CA SER A 227 -10.39 0.49 0.78
C SER A 227 -10.76 0.86 2.23
N GLN A 228 -10.36 2.03 2.71
CA GLN A 228 -10.59 2.43 4.08
C GLN A 228 -12.04 2.87 4.31
N GLY A 229 -12.66 3.54 3.33
CA GLY A 229 -14.07 3.91 3.40
C GLY A 229 -14.97 2.69 3.52
N THR A 230 -14.73 1.63 2.73
CA THR A 230 -15.48 0.37 2.87
C THR A 230 -15.24 -0.29 4.22
N CYS A 231 -13.99 -0.29 4.75
CA CYS A 231 -13.71 -0.79 6.09
C CYS A 231 -14.52 -0.06 7.17
N LEU A 232 -14.61 1.28 7.09
CA LEU A 232 -15.41 2.06 8.02
C LEU A 232 -16.90 1.75 7.92
N LEU A 233 -17.43 1.57 6.70
CA LEU A 233 -18.83 1.20 6.48
C LEU A 233 -19.13 -0.22 7.01
N VAL A 234 -18.23 -1.18 6.82
CA VAL A 234 -18.32 -2.52 7.40
C VAL A 234 -18.32 -2.46 8.92
N ALA A 235 -17.38 -1.73 9.54
CA ALA A 235 -17.32 -1.56 10.99
C ALA A 235 -18.61 -0.98 11.56
N ARG A 236 -19.17 0.06 10.89
CA ARG A 236 -20.39 0.73 11.34
C ARG A 236 -21.63 -0.15 11.26
N ASN A 237 -21.78 -0.92 10.17
CA ASN A 237 -23.03 -1.62 9.87
C ASN A 237 -23.02 -3.09 10.27
N LEU A 238 -21.84 -3.74 10.27
CA LEU A 238 -21.68 -5.16 10.59
C LEU A 238 -20.86 -5.39 11.88
N GLY A 239 -20.30 -4.33 12.45
CA GLY A 239 -19.52 -4.37 13.67
C GLY A 239 -18.03 -4.68 13.47
N PRO A 240 -17.23 -4.44 14.54
CA PRO A 240 -15.76 -4.61 14.48
C PRO A 240 -15.33 -6.06 14.21
N ALA A 241 -16.00 -7.06 14.78
CA ALA A 241 -15.65 -8.47 14.57
C ALA A 241 -15.72 -8.88 13.10
N MET A 242 -16.73 -8.39 12.37
CA MET A 242 -16.85 -8.63 10.92
C MET A 242 -15.82 -7.85 10.12
N LEU A 243 -15.41 -6.67 10.59
CA LEU A 243 -14.29 -5.95 10.00
C LEU A 243 -12.98 -6.75 10.13
N ALA A 244 -12.74 -7.41 11.25
CA ALA A 244 -11.56 -8.26 11.42
C ALA A 244 -11.48 -9.36 10.35
N VAL A 245 -12.61 -10.00 10.00
CA VAL A 245 -12.67 -10.97 8.90
C VAL A 245 -12.41 -10.31 7.55
N PHE A 246 -13.05 -9.17 7.30
CA PHE A 246 -12.97 -8.45 6.02
C PHE A 246 -11.59 -7.88 5.72
N SER A 247 -10.87 -7.39 6.72
CA SER A 247 -9.58 -6.73 6.54
C SER A 247 -8.42 -7.70 6.27
N ARG A 248 -8.55 -9.00 6.58
CA ARG A 248 -7.49 -9.99 6.29
C ARG A 248 -7.24 -10.18 4.79
N PRO A 249 -8.26 -10.46 3.95
CA PRO A 249 -8.13 -10.45 2.50
C PRO A 249 -7.53 -9.16 1.94
N ILE A 250 -8.00 -8.01 2.40
CA ILE A 250 -7.48 -6.69 1.96
C ILE A 250 -5.99 -6.55 2.29
N GLY A 251 -5.57 -7.00 3.47
CA GLY A 251 -4.15 -6.99 3.88
C GLY A 251 -3.26 -7.82 2.95
N LEU A 252 -3.70 -8.99 2.52
CA LEU A 252 -2.97 -9.83 1.57
C LEU A 252 -2.84 -9.16 0.20
N ILE A 253 -3.92 -8.58 -0.31
CA ILE A 253 -3.90 -7.85 -1.59
C ILE A 253 -2.95 -6.64 -1.51
N ARG A 254 -2.96 -5.91 -0.40
CA ARG A 254 -2.04 -4.78 -0.17
C ARG A 254 -0.57 -5.21 -0.17
N ASN A 255 -0.25 -6.39 0.36
CA ASN A 255 1.10 -6.94 0.28
C ASN A 255 1.50 -7.24 -1.17
N ALA A 256 0.60 -7.83 -1.98
CA ALA A 256 0.82 -8.03 -3.41
C ALA A 256 1.01 -6.71 -4.16
N GLN A 257 0.18 -5.69 -3.87
CA GLN A 257 0.32 -4.34 -4.42
C GLN A 257 1.70 -3.75 -4.10
N THR A 258 2.16 -3.88 -2.87
CA THR A 258 3.47 -3.35 -2.44
C THR A 258 4.62 -3.99 -3.22
N PHE A 259 4.53 -5.29 -3.49
CA PHE A 259 5.52 -6.01 -4.27
C PHE A 259 5.59 -5.50 -5.73
N ILE A 260 4.45 -5.36 -6.39
CA ILE A 260 4.36 -4.87 -7.78
C ILE A 260 4.76 -3.39 -7.87
N HIS A 261 4.39 -2.58 -6.87
CA HIS A 261 4.74 -1.17 -6.81
C HIS A 261 6.27 -0.94 -6.74
N LYS A 262 7.01 -1.78 -6.01
CA LYS A 262 8.47 -1.69 -5.96
C LYS A 262 9.12 -1.90 -7.33
N TYR A 263 8.59 -2.81 -8.13
CA TYR A 263 9.00 -2.98 -9.51
C TYR A 263 8.68 -1.73 -10.35
N ALA A 264 7.47 -1.19 -10.19
CA ALA A 264 7.00 -0.06 -10.97
C ALA A 264 7.78 1.24 -10.70
N LEU A 265 8.22 1.50 -9.47
CA LEU A 265 8.93 2.74 -9.09
C LEU A 265 10.18 3.03 -9.92
N VAL A 266 10.86 1.99 -10.40
CA VAL A 266 12.07 2.14 -11.24
C VAL A 266 11.74 2.77 -12.60
N LEU A 267 10.48 2.71 -13.04
CA LEU A 267 10.04 3.20 -14.34
C LEU A 267 9.88 4.72 -14.40
N THR A 268 9.66 5.38 -13.26
CA THR A 268 9.43 6.84 -13.19
C THR A 268 10.56 7.66 -13.81
N PRO A 269 11.84 7.49 -13.43
CA PRO A 269 12.93 8.27 -14.04
C PRO A 269 13.16 7.91 -15.51
N THR A 270 12.97 6.65 -15.90
CA THR A 270 13.09 6.19 -17.28
C THR A 270 12.03 6.85 -18.17
N ALA A 271 10.78 6.92 -17.71
CA ALA A 271 9.72 7.59 -18.44
C ALA A 271 9.97 9.09 -18.61
N GLY A 272 10.43 9.76 -17.55
CA GLY A 272 10.80 11.18 -17.60
C GLY A 272 11.94 11.48 -18.57
N SER A 273 12.98 10.64 -18.63
CA SER A 273 14.09 10.80 -19.55
C SER A 273 13.68 10.60 -21.02
N LEU A 274 12.86 9.58 -21.30
CA LEU A 274 12.34 9.33 -22.65
C LEU A 274 11.42 10.46 -23.12
N GLN A 275 10.61 11.02 -22.22
CA GLN A 275 9.77 12.18 -22.53
C GLN A 275 10.61 13.41 -22.84
N GLY A 276 11.65 13.68 -22.03
CA GLY A 276 12.57 14.80 -22.27
C GLY A 276 13.32 14.70 -23.60
N ALA A 277 13.56 13.47 -24.08
CA ALA A 277 14.16 13.20 -25.39
C ALA A 277 13.15 13.19 -26.55
N GLY A 278 11.83 13.36 -26.30
CA GLY A 278 10.79 13.34 -27.32
C GLY A 278 10.52 11.95 -27.95
N LEU A 279 10.98 10.86 -27.32
CA LEU A 279 10.93 9.49 -27.86
C LEU A 279 9.58 8.82 -27.53
N VAL A 280 8.49 9.29 -28.16
CA VAL A 280 7.13 8.80 -27.90
C VAL A 280 6.97 7.31 -28.26
N SER A 281 7.60 6.83 -29.31
CA SER A 281 7.60 5.41 -29.70
C SER A 281 8.20 4.51 -28.64
N GLU A 282 9.30 4.94 -27.99
CA GLU A 282 9.95 4.20 -26.92
C GLU A 282 9.11 4.19 -25.63
N ILE A 283 8.39 5.28 -25.34
CA ILE A 283 7.46 5.33 -24.23
C ILE A 283 6.31 4.34 -24.47
N ARG A 284 5.75 4.29 -25.67
CA ARG A 284 4.71 3.32 -26.05
C ARG A 284 5.21 1.87 -25.87
N ALA A 285 6.39 1.56 -26.39
CA ALA A 285 7.01 0.25 -26.25
C ALA A 285 7.29 -0.09 -24.77
N LEU A 286 7.75 0.89 -23.97
CA LEU A 286 7.95 0.73 -22.53
C LEU A 286 6.64 0.37 -21.82
N MET A 287 5.55 1.10 -22.11
CA MET A 287 4.23 0.83 -21.52
C MET A 287 3.74 -0.58 -21.83
N MET A 288 3.81 -0.99 -23.11
CA MET A 288 3.38 -2.34 -23.53
C MET A 288 4.19 -3.43 -22.81
N ARG A 289 5.52 -3.30 -22.81
CA ARG A 289 6.43 -4.26 -22.18
C ARG A 289 6.24 -4.35 -20.69
N THR A 290 6.14 -3.21 -19.99
CA THR A 290 6.01 -3.18 -18.54
C THR A 290 4.63 -3.67 -18.09
N THR A 291 3.56 -3.39 -18.84
CA THR A 291 2.24 -3.99 -18.60
C THR A 291 2.30 -5.50 -18.75
N ARG A 292 2.92 -6.03 -19.80
CA ARG A 292 3.10 -7.47 -19.99
C ARG A 292 3.79 -8.14 -18.79
N TYR A 293 4.86 -7.50 -18.26
CA TYR A 293 5.52 -8.00 -17.06
C TYR A 293 4.64 -7.87 -15.81
N SER A 294 3.91 -6.76 -15.67
CA SER A 294 2.98 -6.60 -14.55
C SER A 294 1.87 -7.64 -14.58
N VAL A 295 1.32 -7.97 -15.75
CA VAL A 295 0.33 -9.06 -15.91
C VAL A 295 0.96 -10.40 -15.55
N ALA A 296 2.16 -10.70 -16.07
CA ALA A 296 2.87 -11.93 -15.77
C ALA A 296 3.18 -12.11 -14.27
N MET A 297 3.49 -11.03 -13.55
CA MET A 297 3.74 -11.07 -12.10
C MET A 297 2.45 -11.14 -11.28
N THR A 298 1.41 -10.44 -11.71
CA THR A 298 0.14 -10.33 -10.97
C THR A 298 -0.72 -11.57 -11.10
N MET A 299 -0.79 -12.14 -12.30
CA MET A 299 -1.70 -13.25 -12.62
C MET A 299 -1.49 -14.48 -11.72
N PRO A 300 -0.25 -15.00 -11.49
CA PRO A 300 -0.06 -16.14 -10.59
C PRO A 300 -0.49 -15.82 -9.16
N ILE A 301 -0.23 -14.62 -8.68
CA ILE A 301 -0.61 -14.18 -7.33
C ILE A 301 -2.14 -14.18 -7.20
N VAL A 302 -2.82 -13.61 -8.20
CA VAL A 302 -4.29 -13.56 -8.23
C VAL A 302 -4.89 -14.96 -8.30
N LEU A 303 -4.40 -15.83 -9.18
CA LEU A 303 -4.88 -17.22 -9.28
C LEU A 303 -4.63 -18.00 -7.98
N PHE A 304 -3.43 -17.90 -7.43
CA PHE A 304 -3.09 -18.60 -6.19
C PHE A 304 -4.00 -18.17 -5.04
N ILE A 305 -4.16 -16.86 -4.83
CA ILE A 305 -4.97 -16.33 -3.73
C ILE A 305 -6.47 -16.57 -4.00
N SER A 306 -6.95 -16.48 -5.25
CA SER A 306 -8.36 -16.75 -5.56
C SER A 306 -8.76 -18.20 -5.31
N ILE A 307 -7.88 -19.16 -5.59
CA ILE A 307 -8.18 -20.59 -5.53
C ILE A 307 -7.81 -21.17 -4.15
N LEU A 308 -6.64 -20.81 -3.62
CA LEU A 308 -6.12 -21.33 -2.35
C LEU A 308 -6.23 -20.34 -1.18
N GLY A 309 -6.97 -19.24 -1.36
CA GLY A 309 -7.15 -18.22 -0.32
C GLY A 309 -7.88 -18.73 0.93
N GLY A 310 -8.84 -19.64 0.79
CA GLY A 310 -9.50 -20.30 1.91
C GLY A 310 -8.50 -21.07 2.79
N PRO A 311 -7.78 -22.07 2.25
CA PRO A 311 -6.69 -22.74 2.95
C PRO A 311 -5.65 -21.80 3.55
N LEU A 312 -5.31 -20.71 2.86
CA LEU A 312 -4.38 -19.69 3.34
C LEU A 312 -4.91 -18.97 4.59
N LEU A 313 -6.17 -18.52 4.57
CA LEU A 313 -6.79 -17.85 5.72
C LEU A 313 -6.98 -18.80 6.91
N GLN A 314 -7.38 -20.03 6.65
CA GLN A 314 -7.52 -21.05 7.69
C GLN A 314 -6.19 -21.33 8.40
N LEU A 315 -5.10 -21.50 7.65
CA LEU A 315 -3.78 -21.71 8.23
C LEU A 315 -3.27 -20.49 8.98
N TRP A 316 -3.53 -19.29 8.45
CA TRP A 316 -3.04 -18.05 9.02
C TRP A 316 -3.85 -17.64 10.26
N MET A 317 -5.17 -17.53 10.12
CA MET A 317 -6.04 -16.93 11.15
C MET A 317 -6.95 -17.96 11.86
N GLY A 318 -7.09 -19.14 11.29
CA GLY A 318 -7.98 -20.18 11.78
C GLY A 318 -9.33 -20.23 11.06
N PRO A 319 -10.18 -21.27 11.38
CA PRO A 319 -11.43 -21.56 10.64
C PRO A 319 -12.45 -20.42 10.67
N ARG A 320 -12.46 -19.57 11.72
CA ARG A 320 -13.39 -18.43 11.83
C ARG A 320 -13.21 -17.37 10.75
N TYR A 321 -12.04 -17.37 10.10
CA TYR A 321 -11.69 -16.42 9.04
C TYR A 321 -11.84 -17.03 7.65
N ASP A 322 -12.44 -18.21 7.53
CA ASP A 322 -12.65 -18.86 6.24
C ASP A 322 -13.71 -18.11 5.42
N ALA A 323 -13.21 -17.29 4.52
CA ALA A 323 -14.02 -16.44 3.65
C ALA A 323 -13.51 -16.47 2.19
N PRO A 324 -13.53 -17.66 1.54
CA PRO A 324 -12.92 -17.86 0.22
C PRO A 324 -13.55 -16.96 -0.85
N TRP A 325 -14.87 -16.77 -0.83
CA TRP A 325 -15.57 -15.90 -1.78
C TRP A 325 -15.19 -14.44 -1.66
N ILE A 326 -15.04 -13.93 -0.42
CA ILE A 326 -14.57 -12.57 -0.16
C ILE A 326 -13.17 -12.39 -0.74
N MET A 327 -12.29 -13.34 -0.48
CA MET A 327 -10.93 -13.34 -0.99
C MET A 327 -10.91 -13.33 -2.52
N ALA A 328 -11.63 -14.25 -3.17
CA ALA A 328 -11.68 -14.37 -4.61
C ALA A 328 -12.22 -13.09 -5.28
N ILE A 329 -13.34 -12.54 -4.79
CA ILE A 329 -13.95 -11.31 -5.31
C ILE A 329 -12.97 -10.14 -5.25
N LEU A 330 -12.33 -9.92 -4.10
CA LEU A 330 -11.41 -8.81 -3.89
C LEU A 330 -10.16 -8.94 -4.75
N VAL A 331 -9.60 -10.14 -4.85
CA VAL A 331 -8.35 -10.37 -5.60
C VAL A 331 -8.59 -10.28 -7.11
N ILE A 332 -9.69 -10.84 -7.61
CA ILE A 332 -10.07 -10.74 -9.03
C ILE A 332 -10.37 -9.29 -9.39
N GLY A 333 -11.14 -8.56 -8.56
CA GLY A 333 -11.40 -7.14 -8.78
C GLY A 333 -10.14 -6.27 -8.71
N GLY A 334 -9.15 -6.68 -7.94
CA GLY A 334 -7.83 -6.03 -7.86
C GLY A 334 -6.88 -6.35 -9.02
N PHE A 335 -7.18 -7.34 -9.85
CA PHE A 335 -6.28 -7.78 -10.93
C PHE A 335 -5.92 -6.66 -11.90
N LEU A 336 -6.92 -6.00 -12.46
CA LEU A 336 -6.70 -4.98 -13.48
C LEU A 336 -5.93 -3.76 -12.93
N PRO A 337 -6.30 -3.12 -11.82
CA PRO A 337 -5.53 -2.02 -11.26
C PRO A 337 -4.09 -2.41 -10.88
N LEU A 338 -3.86 -3.64 -10.43
CA LEU A 338 -2.51 -4.14 -10.16
C LEU A 338 -1.66 -4.21 -11.43
N THR A 339 -2.24 -4.65 -12.53
CA THR A 339 -1.53 -4.71 -13.83
C THR A 339 -1.25 -3.32 -14.40
N GLN A 340 -2.11 -2.32 -14.12
CA GLN A 340 -1.96 -0.94 -14.60
C GLN A 340 -1.06 -0.08 -13.69
N LEU A 341 -0.56 -0.60 -12.58
CA LEU A 341 0.27 0.16 -11.65
C LEU A 341 1.58 0.64 -12.28
N SER A 342 2.20 -0.16 -13.15
CA SER A 342 3.41 0.23 -13.90
C SER A 342 3.14 1.38 -14.87
N VAL A 343 2.00 1.35 -15.55
CA VAL A 343 1.56 2.42 -16.46
C VAL A 343 1.30 3.72 -15.69
N LEU A 344 0.60 3.63 -14.56
CA LEU A 344 0.36 4.80 -13.71
C LEU A 344 1.68 5.43 -13.26
N THR A 345 2.67 4.61 -12.92
CA THR A 345 4.00 5.10 -12.50
C THR A 345 4.75 5.78 -13.65
N ILE A 346 4.60 5.29 -14.88
CA ILE A 346 5.11 5.95 -16.09
C ILE A 346 4.42 7.30 -16.32
N LEU A 347 3.07 7.34 -16.19
CA LEU A 347 2.30 8.59 -16.29
C LEU A 347 2.71 9.62 -15.24
N VAL A 348 3.04 9.18 -14.02
CA VAL A 348 3.58 10.04 -12.96
C VAL A 348 4.94 10.60 -13.37
N GLY A 349 5.84 9.76 -13.91
CA GLY A 349 7.15 10.19 -14.40
C GLY A 349 7.07 11.24 -15.52
N MET A 350 5.99 11.22 -16.30
CA MET A 350 5.71 12.15 -17.40
C MET A 350 4.89 13.37 -16.98
N ASP A 351 4.54 13.54 -15.72
CA ASP A 351 3.58 14.54 -15.21
C ASP A 351 2.21 14.51 -15.92
N ALA A 352 1.81 13.35 -16.45
CA ALA A 352 0.56 13.13 -17.19
C ALA A 352 -0.55 12.47 -16.34
N HIS A 353 -0.33 12.36 -15.04
CA HIS A 353 -1.22 11.63 -14.10
C HIS A 353 -2.37 12.47 -13.53
N GLY A 354 -2.33 13.79 -13.66
CA GLY A 354 -3.29 14.70 -13.00
C GLY A 354 -4.74 14.44 -13.44
N THR A 355 -5.00 14.36 -14.74
CA THR A 355 -6.36 14.14 -15.29
C THR A 355 -6.94 12.81 -14.85
N ILE A 356 -6.15 11.73 -14.95
CA ILE A 356 -6.60 10.40 -14.54
C ILE A 356 -6.80 10.31 -13.02
N GLY A 357 -5.98 11.02 -12.25
CA GLY A 357 -6.13 11.12 -10.80
C GLY A 357 -7.46 11.77 -10.39
N VAL A 358 -7.81 12.91 -10.99
CA VAL A 358 -9.07 13.61 -10.72
C VAL A 358 -10.28 12.77 -11.15
N LEU A 359 -10.23 12.15 -12.33
CA LEU A 359 -11.31 11.29 -12.82
C LEU A 359 -11.54 10.10 -11.88
N ASN A 360 -10.49 9.41 -11.49
CA ASN A 360 -10.60 8.28 -10.58
C ASN A 360 -11.04 8.69 -9.16
N PHE A 361 -10.65 9.87 -8.70
CA PHE A 361 -11.15 10.42 -7.43
C PHE A 361 -12.67 10.65 -7.49
N ALA A 362 -13.16 11.31 -8.53
CA ALA A 362 -14.59 11.55 -8.72
C ALA A 362 -15.38 10.24 -8.81
N LEU A 363 -14.90 9.28 -9.60
CA LEU A 363 -15.51 7.95 -9.71
C LEU A 363 -15.55 7.21 -8.38
N SER A 364 -14.48 7.31 -7.58
CA SER A 364 -14.43 6.65 -6.27
C SER A 364 -15.43 7.25 -5.28
N VAL A 365 -15.57 8.58 -5.26
CA VAL A 365 -16.55 9.27 -4.40
C VAL A 365 -17.98 8.90 -4.81
N VAL A 366 -18.29 8.96 -6.09
CA VAL A 366 -19.62 8.61 -6.62
C VAL A 366 -19.95 7.14 -6.33
N ALA A 367 -19.01 6.23 -6.61
CA ALA A 367 -19.23 4.81 -6.39
C ALA A 367 -19.41 4.45 -4.91
N MET A 368 -18.64 5.10 -4.01
CA MET A 368 -18.83 4.94 -2.57
C MET A 368 -20.20 5.48 -2.11
N GLY A 369 -20.64 6.62 -2.64
CA GLY A 369 -21.97 7.16 -2.36
C GLY A 369 -23.10 6.24 -2.84
N ILE A 370 -23.02 5.73 -4.07
CA ILE A 370 -23.97 4.76 -4.63
C ILE A 370 -23.97 3.47 -3.79
N GLY A 371 -22.79 2.91 -3.52
CA GLY A 371 -22.65 1.69 -2.75
C GLY A 371 -23.22 1.82 -1.34
N ALA A 372 -22.92 2.91 -0.64
CA ALA A 372 -23.49 3.19 0.67
C ALA A 372 -25.03 3.31 0.61
N GLY A 373 -25.57 3.97 -0.42
CA GLY A 373 -27.00 4.08 -0.66
C GLY A 373 -27.65 2.72 -0.94
N VAL A 374 -27.10 1.93 -1.86
CA VAL A 374 -27.63 0.61 -2.20
C VAL A 374 -27.68 -0.29 -0.95
N PHE A 375 -26.58 -0.36 -0.20
CA PHE A 375 -26.54 -1.20 1.00
C PHE A 375 -27.38 -0.66 2.18
N HIS A 376 -27.70 0.61 2.17
CA HIS A 376 -28.64 1.15 3.14
C HIS A 376 -30.04 0.52 2.99
N TYR A 377 -30.47 0.28 1.74
CA TYR A 377 -31.77 -0.31 1.41
C TYR A 377 -31.78 -1.83 1.33
N THR A 378 -30.70 -2.45 0.84
CA THR A 378 -30.63 -3.92 0.63
C THR A 378 -30.03 -4.68 1.82
N GLY A 379 -29.47 -3.98 2.79
CA GLY A 379 -28.71 -4.57 3.90
C GLY A 379 -27.22 -4.74 3.57
N TRP A 380 -26.39 -4.60 4.58
CA TRP A 380 -24.95 -4.79 4.49
C TRP A 380 -24.57 -6.25 4.61
N SER A 381 -23.65 -6.70 3.76
CA SER A 381 -23.01 -8.00 3.85
C SER A 381 -21.53 -7.88 3.48
N LEU A 382 -20.69 -8.81 3.96
CA LEU A 382 -19.26 -8.82 3.61
C LEU A 382 -19.04 -9.07 2.12
N VAL A 383 -19.90 -9.89 1.50
CA VAL A 383 -19.86 -10.16 0.05
C VAL A 383 -20.19 -8.88 -0.73
N GLY A 384 -21.24 -8.15 -0.31
CA GLY A 384 -21.61 -6.87 -0.91
C GLY A 384 -20.47 -5.84 -0.81
N ALA A 385 -19.87 -5.69 0.38
CA ALA A 385 -18.72 -4.80 0.58
C ALA A 385 -17.52 -5.20 -0.30
N SER A 386 -17.29 -6.51 -0.49
CA SER A 386 -16.24 -7.02 -1.38
C SER A 386 -16.53 -6.69 -2.85
N LEU A 387 -17.78 -6.86 -3.28
CA LEU A 387 -18.21 -6.52 -4.64
C LEU A 387 -18.07 -5.02 -4.90
N LEU A 388 -18.40 -4.16 -3.93
CA LEU A 388 -18.20 -2.72 -4.05
C LEU A 388 -16.73 -2.40 -4.34
N ILE A 389 -15.80 -2.92 -3.52
CA ILE A 389 -14.36 -2.71 -3.75
C ILE A 389 -13.96 -3.28 -5.12
N ALA A 390 -14.38 -4.49 -5.46
CA ALA A 390 -13.99 -5.18 -6.68
C ALA A 390 -14.44 -4.41 -7.93
N VAL A 391 -15.70 -3.98 -7.98
CA VAL A 391 -16.27 -3.24 -9.12
C VAL A 391 -15.55 -1.90 -9.29
N VAL A 392 -15.41 -1.12 -8.20
CA VAL A 392 -14.77 0.19 -8.28
C VAL A 392 -13.29 0.05 -8.64
N SER A 393 -12.60 -0.94 -8.09
CA SER A 393 -11.20 -1.22 -8.44
C SER A 393 -11.04 -1.63 -9.91
N THR A 394 -11.95 -2.45 -10.42
CA THR A 394 -11.95 -2.85 -11.84
C THR A 394 -12.18 -1.63 -12.74
N VAL A 395 -13.17 -0.80 -12.43
CA VAL A 395 -13.43 0.46 -13.16
C VAL A 395 -12.22 1.38 -13.13
N TYR A 396 -11.56 1.52 -11.97
CA TYR A 396 -10.31 2.25 -11.84
C TYR A 396 -9.22 1.74 -12.79
N GLY A 397 -9.04 0.42 -12.87
CA GLY A 397 -8.07 -0.20 -13.79
C GLY A 397 -8.44 0.02 -15.26
N ILE A 398 -9.74 -0.10 -15.61
CA ILE A 398 -10.25 0.16 -16.97
C ILE A 398 -10.01 1.62 -17.37
N THR A 399 -10.24 2.57 -16.47
CA THR A 399 -10.02 4.00 -16.74
C THR A 399 -8.56 4.30 -17.07
N ILE A 400 -7.61 3.73 -16.32
CA ILE A 400 -6.18 3.89 -16.61
C ILE A 400 -5.84 3.28 -17.98
N LEU A 401 -6.34 2.08 -18.27
CA LEU A 401 -6.09 1.37 -19.51
C LEU A 401 -6.62 2.18 -20.72
N LEU A 402 -7.88 2.61 -20.68
CA LEU A 402 -8.49 3.37 -21.75
C LEU A 402 -7.84 4.75 -21.94
N PHE A 403 -7.52 5.44 -20.85
CA PHE A 403 -6.78 6.70 -20.90
C PHE A 403 -5.41 6.53 -21.57
N THR A 404 -4.71 5.45 -21.25
CA THR A 404 -3.40 5.14 -21.86
C THR A 404 -3.54 4.86 -23.35
N CYS A 405 -4.49 4.04 -23.76
CA CYS A 405 -4.77 3.75 -25.16
C CYS A 405 -5.07 5.04 -25.94
N PHE A 406 -5.94 5.88 -25.39
CA PHE A 406 -6.30 7.17 -26.03
C PHE A 406 -5.11 8.13 -26.10
N ARG A 407 -4.35 8.30 -24.99
CA ARG A 407 -3.25 9.29 -24.90
C ARG A 407 -2.06 8.96 -25.81
N PHE A 408 -1.80 7.68 -26.03
CA PHE A 408 -0.64 7.20 -26.81
C PHE A 408 -1.02 6.60 -28.15
N ASP A 409 -2.28 6.77 -28.59
CA ASP A 409 -2.77 6.26 -29.86
C ASP A 409 -2.47 4.76 -30.03
N ILE A 410 -2.82 3.96 -29.03
CA ILE A 410 -2.68 2.50 -29.03
C ILE A 410 -4.09 1.91 -29.17
N THR A 411 -4.29 1.01 -30.13
CA THR A 411 -5.59 0.34 -30.22
C THR A 411 -5.78 -0.58 -29.00
N LEU A 412 -7.00 -0.67 -28.49
CA LEU A 412 -7.31 -1.55 -27.36
C LEU A 412 -6.97 -3.02 -27.69
N GLY A 413 -7.20 -3.42 -28.95
CA GLY A 413 -6.90 -4.77 -29.43
C GLY A 413 -5.41 -5.09 -29.35
N ASP A 414 -4.55 -4.20 -29.83
CA ASP A 414 -3.09 -4.37 -29.75
C ASP A 414 -2.61 -4.37 -28.30
N TYR A 415 -3.14 -3.44 -27.49
CA TYR A 415 -2.78 -3.39 -26.06
C TYR A 415 -3.10 -4.70 -25.36
N LEU A 416 -4.29 -5.25 -25.54
CA LEU A 416 -4.70 -6.52 -24.93
C LEU A 416 -3.93 -7.71 -25.49
N ARG A 417 -3.72 -7.76 -26.80
CA ARG A 417 -3.00 -8.86 -27.46
C ARG A 417 -1.53 -8.93 -27.02
N GLU A 418 -0.84 -7.80 -27.00
CA GLU A 418 0.60 -7.79 -26.70
C GLU A 418 0.91 -7.87 -25.21
N SER A 419 0.06 -7.24 -24.35
CA SER A 419 0.34 -7.16 -22.93
C SER A 419 -0.35 -8.24 -22.09
N PHE A 420 -1.56 -8.68 -22.47
CA PHE A 420 -2.37 -9.57 -21.64
C PHE A 420 -2.41 -11.02 -22.17
N LEU A 421 -2.55 -11.22 -23.48
CA LEU A 421 -2.86 -12.56 -24.03
C LEU A 421 -1.81 -13.61 -23.65
N GLY A 422 -0.53 -13.29 -23.81
CA GLY A 422 0.54 -14.24 -23.49
C GLY A 422 0.60 -14.63 -22.01
N PRO A 423 0.66 -13.67 -21.08
CA PRO A 423 0.63 -13.99 -19.65
C PRO A 423 -0.63 -14.71 -19.20
N MET A 424 -1.82 -14.32 -19.71
CA MET A 424 -3.07 -14.99 -19.35
C MET A 424 -3.13 -16.42 -19.86
N ALA A 425 -2.62 -16.69 -21.08
CA ALA A 425 -2.52 -18.04 -21.59
C ALA A 425 -1.62 -18.94 -20.71
N ALA A 426 -0.51 -18.39 -20.17
CA ALA A 426 0.32 -19.06 -19.21
C ALA A 426 -0.39 -19.34 -17.86
N GLY A 427 -1.42 -18.59 -17.55
CA GLY A 427 -2.25 -18.78 -16.35
C GLY A 427 -3.20 -19.98 -16.43
N VAL A 428 -3.59 -20.41 -17.62
CA VAL A 428 -4.56 -21.51 -17.78
C VAL A 428 -4.06 -22.81 -17.15
N PRO A 429 -2.87 -23.33 -17.51
CA PRO A 429 -2.37 -24.56 -16.88
C PRO A 429 -2.16 -24.39 -15.37
N LEU A 430 -1.77 -23.21 -14.91
CA LEU A 430 -1.65 -22.92 -13.49
C LEU A 430 -3.02 -22.98 -12.78
N ALA A 431 -4.07 -22.37 -13.36
CA ALA A 431 -5.41 -22.40 -12.79
C ALA A 431 -5.95 -23.83 -12.66
N ILE A 432 -5.72 -24.68 -13.68
CA ILE A 432 -6.10 -26.09 -13.66
C ILE A 432 -5.37 -26.83 -12.54
N ALA A 433 -4.06 -26.66 -12.44
CA ALA A 433 -3.24 -27.32 -11.40
C ALA A 433 -3.64 -26.88 -9.98
N LEU A 434 -3.83 -25.57 -9.75
CA LEU A 434 -4.29 -25.04 -8.47
C LEU A 434 -5.72 -25.50 -8.13
N GLY A 435 -6.61 -25.59 -9.13
CA GLY A 435 -7.95 -26.15 -8.98
C GLY A 435 -7.93 -27.61 -8.56
N ALA A 436 -7.05 -28.43 -9.17
CA ALA A 436 -6.86 -29.83 -8.80
C ALA A 436 -6.30 -29.95 -7.36
N VAL A 437 -5.31 -29.12 -7.00
CA VAL A 437 -4.77 -29.05 -5.63
C VAL A 437 -5.87 -28.68 -4.63
N HIS A 438 -6.69 -27.66 -4.95
CA HIS A 438 -7.79 -27.24 -4.09
C HIS A 438 -8.79 -28.37 -3.88
N TYR A 439 -9.23 -29.01 -4.97
CA TYR A 439 -10.22 -30.09 -4.89
C TYR A 439 -9.74 -31.30 -4.07
N THR A 440 -8.46 -31.67 -4.21
CA THR A 440 -7.92 -32.87 -3.58
C THR A 440 -7.36 -32.64 -2.16
N LEU A 441 -6.81 -31.46 -1.88
CA LEU A 441 -6.00 -31.16 -0.69
C LEU A 441 -6.55 -30.06 0.21
N SER A 442 -7.68 -29.41 -0.12
CA SER A 442 -8.25 -28.32 0.72
C SER A 442 -8.47 -28.69 2.19
N PRO A 443 -8.81 -29.93 2.57
CA PRO A 443 -8.93 -30.31 3.98
C PRO A 443 -7.61 -30.26 4.76
N ARG A 444 -6.47 -30.20 4.04
CA ARG A 444 -5.11 -30.14 4.61
C ARG A 444 -4.42 -28.84 4.17
N PRO A 445 -4.73 -27.68 4.79
CA PRO A 445 -4.34 -26.37 4.27
C PRO A 445 -2.84 -26.20 4.06
N LEU A 446 -2.00 -26.70 4.96
CA LEU A 446 -0.53 -26.62 4.78
C LEU A 446 -0.06 -27.40 3.54
N ILE A 447 -0.56 -28.61 3.34
CA ILE A 447 -0.18 -29.45 2.20
C ILE A 447 -0.71 -28.84 0.90
N ALA A 448 -1.92 -28.31 0.89
CA ALA A 448 -2.50 -27.62 -0.25
C ALA A 448 -1.67 -26.39 -0.67
N LEU A 449 -1.22 -25.60 0.29
CA LEU A 449 -0.39 -24.42 0.02
C LEU A 449 1.02 -24.82 -0.49
N MET A 450 1.65 -25.82 0.11
CA MET A 450 2.94 -26.33 -0.36
C MET A 450 2.85 -26.92 -1.77
N ALA A 451 1.83 -27.73 -2.03
CA ALA A 451 1.58 -28.29 -3.35
C ALA A 451 1.26 -27.20 -4.39
N GLY A 452 0.47 -26.18 -4.01
CA GLY A 452 0.17 -25.03 -4.85
C GLY A 452 1.42 -24.19 -5.19
N CYS A 453 2.30 -23.96 -4.23
CA CYS A 453 3.60 -23.30 -4.48
C CYS A 453 4.48 -24.12 -5.41
N ALA A 454 4.59 -25.43 -5.18
CA ALA A 454 5.36 -26.34 -6.03
C ALA A 454 4.80 -26.37 -7.47
N ALA A 455 3.49 -26.52 -7.63
CA ALA A 455 2.81 -26.50 -8.93
C ALA A 455 3.05 -25.16 -9.66
N SER A 456 2.94 -24.03 -8.94
CA SER A 456 3.21 -22.71 -9.50
C SER A 456 4.65 -22.58 -10.00
N GLY A 457 5.63 -23.04 -9.22
CA GLY A 457 7.03 -23.04 -9.63
C GLY A 457 7.31 -23.95 -10.84
N LEU A 458 6.81 -25.18 -10.82
CA LEU A 458 7.02 -26.15 -11.89
C LEU A 458 6.38 -25.74 -13.22
N ILE A 459 5.22 -25.11 -13.18
CA ILE A 459 4.51 -24.70 -14.40
C ILE A 459 5.04 -23.37 -14.94
N LEU A 460 5.21 -22.39 -14.06
CA LEU A 460 5.56 -21.03 -14.51
C LEU A 460 7.04 -20.87 -14.81
N ALA A 461 7.94 -21.56 -14.11
CA ALA A 461 9.38 -21.38 -14.34
C ALA A 461 9.79 -21.69 -15.79
N PRO A 462 9.41 -22.82 -16.41
CA PRO A 462 9.75 -23.09 -17.81
C PRO A 462 9.06 -22.12 -18.78
N ILE A 463 7.79 -21.80 -18.55
CA ILE A 463 7.03 -20.85 -19.39
C ILE A 463 7.67 -19.48 -19.36
N TYR A 464 8.01 -18.97 -18.16
CA TYR A 464 8.61 -17.66 -18.01
C TYR A 464 10.03 -17.62 -18.53
N TRP A 465 10.80 -18.67 -18.32
CA TRP A 465 12.14 -18.82 -18.91
C TRP A 465 12.09 -18.74 -20.42
N LYS A 466 11.18 -19.44 -21.06
CA LYS A 466 11.08 -19.51 -22.54
C LYS A 466 10.54 -18.22 -23.17
N TYR A 467 9.44 -17.65 -22.63
CA TYR A 467 8.64 -16.63 -23.29
C TYR A 467 8.73 -15.23 -22.70
N PHE A 468 9.11 -15.08 -21.43
CA PHE A 468 9.03 -13.80 -20.74
C PHE A 468 10.38 -13.20 -20.34
N LEU A 469 11.40 -13.99 -20.05
CA LEU A 469 12.68 -13.46 -19.63
C LEU A 469 13.48 -12.89 -20.82
N PRO A 470 13.99 -11.63 -20.70
CA PRO A 470 14.90 -11.04 -21.68
C PRO A 470 16.19 -11.84 -21.79
N LYS A 471 16.81 -11.82 -23.00
CA LYS A 471 18.06 -12.55 -23.28
C LYS A 471 19.19 -12.16 -22.34
N ASP A 472 19.29 -10.86 -22.01
CA ASP A 472 20.32 -10.31 -21.12
C ASP A 472 20.17 -10.85 -19.70
N LEU A 473 18.94 -10.94 -19.20
CA LEU A 473 18.67 -11.50 -17.87
C LEU A 473 18.96 -13.00 -17.84
N LYS A 474 18.60 -13.74 -18.90
CA LYS A 474 18.96 -15.17 -19.05
C LYS A 474 20.47 -15.37 -18.99
N SER A 475 21.24 -14.53 -19.69
CA SER A 475 22.71 -14.60 -19.69
C SER A 475 23.29 -14.31 -18.29
N GLY A 476 22.71 -13.35 -17.57
CA GLY A 476 23.10 -13.04 -16.19
C GLY A 476 22.85 -14.21 -15.23
N ILE A 477 21.64 -14.81 -15.30
CA ILE A 477 21.26 -15.95 -14.45
C ILE A 477 22.13 -17.18 -14.75
N ARG A 478 22.49 -17.42 -16.01
CA ARG A 478 23.40 -18.52 -16.39
C ARG A 478 24.78 -18.43 -15.75
N ARG A 479 25.23 -17.23 -15.36
CA ARG A 479 26.54 -17.01 -14.70
C ARG A 479 26.51 -17.24 -13.19
N LEU A 480 25.34 -17.45 -12.59
CA LEU A 480 25.24 -17.69 -11.15
C LEU A 480 25.70 -19.12 -10.81
N PRO A 481 26.61 -19.29 -9.82
CA PRO A 481 27.07 -20.60 -9.41
C PRO A 481 25.90 -21.43 -8.82
N GLY A 482 25.83 -22.71 -9.19
CA GLY A 482 24.82 -23.66 -8.70
C GLY A 482 23.49 -23.69 -9.47
N VAL A 483 23.26 -22.78 -10.42
CA VAL A 483 21.98 -22.68 -11.17
C VAL A 483 22.03 -23.45 -12.51
N SER A 484 23.18 -23.87 -12.95
CA SER A 484 23.39 -24.51 -14.25
C SER A 484 22.57 -25.81 -14.47
N GLY A 485 22.34 -26.60 -13.43
CA GLY A 485 21.52 -27.82 -13.50
C GLY A 485 20.03 -27.48 -13.67
N LEU A 486 19.55 -26.51 -12.94
CA LEU A 486 18.16 -26.02 -13.02
C LEU A 486 17.85 -25.42 -14.40
N ILE A 487 18.80 -24.67 -14.97
CA ILE A 487 18.65 -24.06 -16.29
C ILE A 487 18.57 -25.13 -17.39
N ARG A 488 19.43 -26.19 -17.34
CA ARG A 488 19.33 -27.31 -18.29
C ARG A 488 17.96 -27.97 -18.24
N ALA A 489 17.41 -28.20 -17.04
CA ALA A 489 16.07 -28.73 -16.89
C ALA A 489 14.98 -27.83 -17.48
N LEU A 490 15.09 -26.51 -17.33
CA LEU A 490 14.15 -25.53 -17.89
C LEU A 490 14.26 -25.37 -19.43
N GLU A 491 15.36 -25.75 -20.03
CA GLU A 491 15.58 -25.71 -21.49
C GLU A 491 15.11 -26.98 -22.20
N ILE A 492 14.98 -28.10 -21.47
CA ILE A 492 14.47 -29.37 -21.99
C ILE A 492 12.95 -29.41 -22.07
N ILE A 493 12.24 -28.60 -21.23
CA ILE A 493 10.80 -28.45 -21.19
C ILE A 493 10.38 -27.29 -22.12
#